data_7033069ae5b01093a5b623e9764956af
#
_entry.id   7033069ae5b01093a5b623e9764956af
#
_cell.length_a   1.000
_cell.length_b   1.000
_cell.length_c   1.000
_cell.angle_alpha   90.00
_cell.angle_beta   90.00
_cell.angle_gamma   90.00
#
_symmetry.space_group_name_H-M   'P 1'
#
loop_
_entity.id
_entity.type
_entity.pdbx_description
1 polymer ?
#
loop_
_entity_poly.entity_id
_entity_poly.type
_entity_poly.pdbx_seq_one_letter_code
_entity_poly.pdbx_strand_id
1 'polypeptide(L)'
;ALVNSMGFNNPGASSVRDSLVTRYASGNWPNVPVVANIGRSKKVNNEQAPLDYASTLDTLWNHADMFVLNVSSPNTPGLRDLQHEGLLTEVLGECAGIRNRYESHKPILLKVSPDCSDDQIMEISDIASRNGLDGIVATNTTITRPEPSNTQSRIAFSQNGGVSGRPLQKRSLEVISNLYEPVSY
;
A
#
# COMPACT_ATOMS: atom_id res chain seq x y z
N ALA A 1 -19.07 3.50 -9.34
CA ALA A 1 -17.86 4.17 -8.83
C ALA A 1 -18.04 4.55 -7.38
N LEU A 2 -16.96 4.54 -6.63
CA LEU A 2 -16.86 5.05 -5.27
C LEU A 2 -15.77 6.12 -5.22
N VAL A 3 -16.04 7.24 -4.55
CA VAL A 3 -15.03 8.28 -4.28
C VAL A 3 -14.81 8.34 -2.77
N ASN A 4 -13.55 8.34 -2.32
CA ASN A 4 -13.22 8.48 -0.92
C ASN A 4 -11.98 9.36 -0.73
N SER A 5 -11.94 10.09 0.39
CA SER A 5 -10.81 10.91 0.82
C SER A 5 -10.19 10.43 2.14
N MET A 6 -10.31 9.16 2.43
CA MET A 6 -9.76 8.56 3.65
C MET A 6 -8.24 8.41 3.54
N GLY A 7 -7.50 9.00 4.48
CA GLY A 7 -6.05 8.96 4.52
C GLY A 7 -5.54 8.18 5.74
N PHE A 8 -5.67 6.85 5.72
CA PHE A 8 -5.20 5.96 6.79
C PHE A 8 -5.74 6.29 8.18
N ASN A 9 -7.06 6.47 8.31
CA ASN A 9 -7.71 6.77 9.58
C ASN A 9 -7.52 5.61 10.57
N ASN A 10 -6.60 5.77 11.50
CA ASN A 10 -6.33 4.78 12.55
C ASN A 10 -5.69 5.48 13.78
N PRO A 11 -5.69 4.83 14.95
CA PRO A 11 -5.15 5.41 16.20
C PRO A 11 -3.61 5.28 16.33
N GLY A 12 -2.92 4.75 15.32
CA GLY A 12 -1.47 4.49 15.31
C GLY A 12 -1.10 3.03 15.58
N ALA A 13 0.13 2.66 15.19
CA ALA A 13 0.62 1.28 15.20
C ALA A 13 0.51 0.60 16.58
N SER A 14 0.85 1.30 17.67
CA SER A 14 0.76 0.74 19.02
C SER A 14 -0.67 0.37 19.42
N SER A 15 -1.65 1.25 19.14
CA SER A 15 -3.05 0.96 19.46
C SER A 15 -3.62 -0.16 18.58
N VAL A 16 -3.19 -0.25 17.33
CA VAL A 16 -3.54 -1.35 16.43
C VAL A 16 -2.97 -2.66 16.96
N ARG A 17 -1.68 -2.68 17.34
CA ARG A 17 -1.04 -3.84 17.99
C ARG A 17 -1.84 -4.30 19.21
N ASP A 18 -2.16 -3.40 20.12
CA ASP A 18 -2.85 -3.74 21.38
C ASP A 18 -4.25 -4.32 21.11
N SER A 19 -4.93 -3.81 20.07
CA SER A 19 -6.20 -4.36 19.61
C SER A 19 -6.06 -5.78 19.04
N LEU A 20 -5.00 -6.06 18.26
CA LEU A 20 -4.72 -7.37 17.70
C LEU A 20 -4.37 -8.37 18.81
N VAL A 21 -3.53 -7.98 19.78
CA VAL A 21 -3.19 -8.78 20.97
C VAL A 21 -4.45 -9.18 21.75
N THR A 22 -5.34 -8.21 22.00
CA THR A 22 -6.60 -8.45 22.72
C THR A 22 -7.51 -9.44 21.96
N ARG A 23 -7.61 -9.32 20.65
CA ARG A 23 -8.39 -10.26 19.80
C ARG A 23 -7.82 -11.66 19.83
N TYR A 24 -6.52 -11.78 19.71
CA TYR A 24 -5.83 -13.07 19.79
C TYR A 24 -6.05 -13.75 21.14
N ALA A 25 -5.83 -13.02 22.25
CA ALA A 25 -5.99 -13.52 23.60
C ALA A 25 -7.46 -13.93 23.93
N SER A 26 -8.44 -13.27 23.32
CA SER A 26 -9.86 -13.61 23.49
C SER A 26 -10.36 -14.77 22.64
N GLY A 27 -9.50 -15.40 21.84
CA GLY A 27 -9.88 -16.48 20.91
C GLY A 27 -10.69 -16.01 19.68
N ASN A 28 -10.77 -14.69 19.46
CA ASN A 28 -11.50 -14.07 18.32
C ASN A 28 -10.58 -13.78 17.11
N TRP A 29 -9.52 -14.58 16.93
CA TRP A 29 -8.67 -14.46 15.75
C TRP A 29 -9.37 -15.02 14.53
N PRO A 30 -9.34 -14.33 13.37
CA PRO A 30 -10.01 -14.82 12.16
C PRO A 30 -9.29 -16.03 11.57
N ASN A 31 -10.05 -16.93 10.91
CA ASN A 31 -9.52 -18.09 10.17
C ASN A 31 -9.03 -17.70 8.75
N VAL A 32 -8.56 -16.48 8.57
CA VAL A 32 -8.01 -15.94 7.32
C VAL A 32 -6.77 -15.11 7.65
N PRO A 33 -5.82 -14.98 6.72
CA PRO A 33 -4.63 -14.16 6.95
C PRO A 33 -4.99 -12.71 7.29
N VAL A 34 -4.34 -12.17 8.31
CA VAL A 34 -4.45 -10.75 8.72
C VAL A 34 -3.31 -9.97 8.09
N VAL A 35 -3.67 -9.00 7.25
CA VAL A 35 -2.72 -8.17 6.51
C VAL A 35 -2.63 -6.77 7.11
N ALA A 36 -1.44 -6.35 7.52
CA ALA A 36 -1.19 -4.98 7.94
C ALA A 36 -0.85 -4.09 6.74
N ASN A 37 -1.71 -3.12 6.43
CA ASN A 37 -1.50 -2.14 5.36
C ASN A 37 -0.87 -0.88 5.96
N ILE A 38 0.43 -0.71 5.76
CA ILE A 38 1.26 0.33 6.36
C ILE A 38 1.39 1.51 5.40
N GLY A 39 1.19 2.72 5.89
CA GLY A 39 1.44 3.96 5.17
C GLY A 39 2.17 4.97 6.05
N ARG A 40 2.81 5.97 5.43
CA ARG A 40 3.48 7.06 6.15
C ARG A 40 2.52 7.82 7.07
N SER A 41 2.94 8.06 8.29
CA SER A 41 2.20 8.87 9.26
C SER A 41 2.04 10.31 8.76
N LYS A 42 0.88 10.92 8.99
CA LYS A 42 0.59 12.31 8.54
C LYS A 42 1.56 13.37 9.09
N LYS A 43 2.15 13.12 10.25
CA LYS A 43 3.06 14.04 10.94
C LYS A 43 4.52 13.90 10.48
N VAL A 44 4.81 12.91 9.66
CA VAL A 44 6.15 12.55 9.20
C VAL A 44 6.31 13.03 7.75
N ASN A 45 7.43 13.68 7.43
CA ASN A 45 7.78 14.06 6.06
C ASN A 45 8.36 12.87 5.27
N ASN A 46 8.67 13.06 3.98
CA ASN A 46 9.16 11.96 3.16
C ASN A 46 10.60 11.53 3.51
N GLU A 47 11.44 12.44 4.00
CA GLU A 47 12.81 12.12 4.43
C GLU A 47 12.83 11.20 5.66
N GLN A 48 11.81 11.28 6.51
CA GLN A 48 11.65 10.44 7.70
C GLN A 48 10.80 9.19 7.43
N ALA A 49 10.21 9.06 6.24
CA ALA A 49 9.33 7.94 5.90
C ALA A 49 10.01 6.57 6.06
N PRO A 50 11.29 6.36 5.66
CA PRO A 50 11.95 5.06 5.83
C PRO A 50 11.86 4.53 7.25
N LEU A 51 12.19 5.36 8.24
CA LEU A 51 12.15 5.00 9.65
C LEU A 51 10.71 4.83 10.19
N ASP A 52 9.75 5.60 9.68
CA ASP A 52 8.34 5.51 10.08
C ASP A 52 7.71 4.18 9.60
N TYR A 53 7.99 3.78 8.34
CA TYR A 53 7.56 2.47 7.82
C TYR A 53 8.21 1.33 8.60
N ALA A 54 9.53 1.39 8.82
CA ALA A 54 10.28 0.37 9.55
C ALA A 54 9.76 0.22 11.00
N SER A 55 9.54 1.34 11.70
CA SER A 55 9.00 1.34 13.08
C SER A 55 7.60 0.73 13.14
N THR A 56 6.73 1.05 12.17
CA THR A 56 5.39 0.48 12.10
C THR A 56 5.43 -1.01 11.79
N LEU A 57 6.29 -1.43 10.85
CA LEU A 57 6.51 -2.83 10.50
C LEU A 57 6.99 -3.63 11.71
N ASP A 58 8.00 -3.14 12.42
CA ASP A 58 8.55 -3.76 13.64
C ASP A 58 7.49 -3.92 14.74
N THR A 59 6.72 -2.85 14.99
CA THR A 59 5.64 -2.85 15.98
C THR A 59 4.57 -3.91 15.71
N LEU A 60 4.28 -4.19 14.44
CA LEU A 60 3.21 -5.09 14.02
C LEU A 60 3.71 -6.49 13.60
N TRP A 61 5.02 -6.72 13.55
CA TRP A 61 5.60 -7.94 12.99
C TRP A 61 4.99 -9.22 13.55
N ASN A 62 4.89 -9.31 14.87
CA ASN A 62 4.38 -10.51 15.54
C ASN A 62 2.84 -10.60 15.57
N HIS A 63 2.13 -9.63 14.99
CA HIS A 63 0.68 -9.47 15.13
C HIS A 63 -0.09 -9.45 13.80
N ALA A 64 0.59 -9.67 12.68
CA ALA A 64 0.01 -9.82 11.35
C ALA A 64 0.67 -10.98 10.61
N ASP A 65 -0.01 -11.54 9.61
CA ASP A 65 0.47 -12.67 8.82
C ASP A 65 1.25 -12.20 7.59
N MET A 66 0.95 -11.02 7.07
CA MET A 66 1.67 -10.37 5.97
C MET A 66 1.52 -8.85 6.04
N PHE A 67 2.32 -8.16 5.23
CA PHE A 67 2.39 -6.70 5.22
C PHE A 67 2.22 -6.14 3.81
N VAL A 68 1.61 -4.95 3.72
CA VAL A 68 1.55 -4.15 2.50
C VAL A 68 2.14 -2.78 2.79
N LEU A 69 3.25 -2.43 2.14
CA LEU A 69 3.82 -1.09 2.16
C LEU A 69 3.08 -0.22 1.14
N ASN A 70 2.29 0.72 1.62
CA ASN A 70 1.39 1.51 0.79
C ASN A 70 1.96 2.91 0.54
N VAL A 71 2.66 3.07 -0.56
CA VAL A 71 3.26 4.34 -1.03
C VAL A 71 2.39 5.06 -2.06
N SER A 72 1.13 4.66 -2.22
CA SER A 72 0.31 5.01 -3.39
C SER A 72 -1.00 5.74 -3.09
N SER A 73 -1.30 6.06 -1.81
CA SER A 73 -2.55 6.75 -1.46
C SER A 73 -2.59 8.18 -2.01
N PRO A 74 -3.65 8.57 -2.75
CA PRO A 74 -3.82 9.95 -3.19
C PRO A 74 -4.30 10.89 -2.09
N ASN A 75 -4.71 10.34 -0.94
CA ASN A 75 -5.34 11.07 0.15
C ASN A 75 -4.35 11.50 1.24
N THR A 76 -3.06 11.23 1.05
CA THR A 76 -1.97 11.63 1.94
C THR A 76 -1.00 12.50 1.14
N PRO A 77 -0.87 13.81 1.45
CA PRO A 77 -0.02 14.71 0.69
C PRO A 77 1.42 14.22 0.58
N GLY A 78 1.98 14.24 -0.63
CA GLY A 78 3.36 13.85 -0.92
C GLY A 78 3.66 12.35 -0.80
N LEU A 79 2.68 11.49 -0.42
CA LEU A 79 2.95 10.07 -0.24
C LEU A 79 3.40 9.39 -1.54
N ARG A 80 2.85 9.79 -2.67
CA ARG A 80 3.18 9.21 -3.98
C ARG A 80 4.60 9.53 -4.46
N ASP A 81 5.22 10.56 -3.90
CA ASP A 81 6.61 10.89 -4.18
C ASP A 81 7.56 9.79 -3.67
N LEU A 82 7.10 8.98 -2.70
CA LEU A 82 7.83 7.79 -2.23
C LEU A 82 7.94 6.68 -3.29
N GLN A 83 7.25 6.80 -4.43
CA GLN A 83 7.40 5.86 -5.55
C GLN A 83 8.60 6.18 -6.45
N HIS A 84 9.30 7.32 -6.24
CA HIS A 84 10.56 7.63 -6.91
C HIS A 84 11.70 6.77 -6.36
N GLU A 85 12.61 6.34 -7.22
CA GLU A 85 13.64 5.33 -6.95
C GLU A 85 14.40 5.55 -5.63
N GLY A 86 14.93 6.76 -5.40
CA GLY A 86 15.72 7.05 -4.21
C GLY A 86 14.97 6.82 -2.91
N LEU A 87 13.82 7.48 -2.75
CA LEU A 87 12.99 7.38 -1.55
C LEU A 87 12.40 5.97 -1.38
N LEU A 88 11.99 5.34 -2.49
CA LEU A 88 11.46 3.98 -2.44
C LEU A 88 12.53 3.00 -1.95
N THR A 89 13.74 3.07 -2.49
CA THR A 89 14.86 2.21 -2.09
C THR A 89 15.19 2.37 -0.61
N GLU A 90 15.17 3.60 -0.07
CA GLU A 90 15.39 3.84 1.36
C GLU A 90 14.29 3.21 2.22
N VAL A 91 13.02 3.39 1.87
CA VAL A 91 11.88 2.78 2.60
C VAL A 91 12.00 1.26 2.59
N LEU A 92 12.29 0.66 1.43
CA LEU A 92 12.38 -0.79 1.30
C LEU A 92 13.61 -1.35 2.01
N GLY A 93 14.74 -0.64 1.98
CA GLY A 93 15.96 -1.01 2.68
C GLY A 93 15.76 -1.06 4.20
N GLU A 94 15.13 -0.05 4.79
CA GLU A 94 14.81 -0.03 6.22
C GLU A 94 13.84 -1.15 6.60
N CYS A 95 12.81 -1.40 5.77
CA CYS A 95 11.88 -2.51 6.01
C CYS A 95 12.55 -3.88 5.89
N ALA A 96 13.48 -4.06 4.94
CA ALA A 96 14.28 -5.29 4.82
C ALA A 96 15.18 -5.49 6.05
N GLY A 97 15.75 -4.41 6.60
CA GLY A 97 16.50 -4.42 7.85
C GLY A 97 15.65 -4.94 9.03
N ILE A 98 14.39 -4.53 9.13
CA ILE A 98 13.47 -5.06 10.14
C ILE A 98 13.21 -6.55 9.91
N ARG A 99 12.81 -6.95 8.68
CA ARG A 99 12.54 -8.36 8.35
C ARG A 99 13.69 -9.27 8.74
N ASN A 100 14.94 -8.85 8.51
CA ASN A 100 16.13 -9.66 8.78
C ASN A 100 16.44 -9.84 10.27
N ARG A 101 15.73 -9.13 11.17
CA ARG A 101 15.85 -9.36 12.63
C ARG A 101 15.02 -10.54 13.12
N TYR A 102 14.09 -11.02 12.30
CA TYR A 102 13.16 -12.08 12.68
C TYR A 102 13.47 -13.37 11.94
N GLU A 103 13.37 -14.50 12.65
CA GLU A 103 13.57 -15.83 12.06
C GLU A 103 12.38 -16.25 11.16
N SER A 104 11.19 -15.74 11.46
CA SER A 104 9.99 -16.08 10.69
C SER A 104 9.88 -15.21 9.43
N HIS A 105 9.81 -15.83 8.27
CA HIS A 105 9.48 -15.13 7.03
C HIS A 105 7.99 -14.76 7.00
N LYS A 106 7.71 -13.47 6.72
CA LYS A 106 6.35 -12.98 6.43
C LYS A 106 6.37 -12.22 5.12
N PRO A 107 5.37 -12.45 4.24
CA PRO A 107 5.32 -11.73 2.96
C PRO A 107 5.20 -10.22 3.17
N ILE A 108 5.99 -9.46 2.42
CA ILE A 108 5.90 -8.00 2.33
C ILE A 108 5.63 -7.61 0.88
N LEU A 109 4.50 -6.96 0.64
CA LEU A 109 4.05 -6.51 -0.68
C LEU A 109 4.15 -4.99 -0.78
N LEU A 110 4.36 -4.48 -1.98
CA LEU A 110 4.32 -3.04 -2.29
C LEU A 110 3.02 -2.69 -3.02
N LYS A 111 2.28 -1.69 -2.53
CA LYS A 111 1.04 -1.24 -3.18
C LYS A 111 1.27 0.01 -4.02
N VAL A 112 0.99 -0.12 -5.34
CA VAL A 112 1.28 0.89 -6.35
C VAL A 112 0.06 1.72 -6.75
N SER A 113 0.33 2.92 -7.31
CA SER A 113 -0.69 3.81 -7.86
C SER A 113 -1.08 3.39 -9.28
N PRO A 114 -2.36 3.44 -9.65
CA PRO A 114 -2.78 3.23 -11.04
C PRO A 114 -2.42 4.41 -11.96
N ASP A 115 -2.08 5.56 -11.36
CA ASP A 115 -1.79 6.80 -12.09
C ASP A 115 -0.31 6.92 -12.51
N CYS A 116 0.54 5.96 -12.13
CA CYS A 116 1.88 5.80 -12.68
C CYS A 116 1.81 5.32 -14.15
N SER A 117 2.79 5.73 -14.96
CA SER A 117 2.97 5.17 -16.32
C SER A 117 3.38 3.69 -16.23
N ASP A 118 3.29 2.97 -17.35
CA ASP A 118 3.69 1.57 -17.38
C ASP A 118 5.19 1.42 -17.10
N ASP A 119 6.03 2.31 -17.66
CA ASP A 119 7.48 2.31 -17.39
C ASP A 119 7.77 2.53 -15.89
N GLN A 120 7.06 3.47 -15.24
CA GLN A 120 7.20 3.69 -13.80
C GLN A 120 6.75 2.47 -12.98
N ILE A 121 5.68 1.77 -13.39
CA ILE A 121 5.24 0.55 -12.72
C ILE A 121 6.30 -0.55 -12.83
N MET A 122 6.93 -0.72 -13.99
CA MET A 122 8.00 -1.69 -14.20
C MET A 122 9.23 -1.34 -13.36
N GLU A 123 9.66 -0.08 -13.35
CA GLU A 123 10.76 0.41 -12.50
C GLU A 123 10.50 0.15 -11.01
N ILE A 124 9.30 0.48 -10.52
CA ILE A 124 8.89 0.22 -9.13
C ILE A 124 8.92 -1.28 -8.82
N SER A 125 8.48 -2.11 -9.75
CA SER A 125 8.50 -3.58 -9.62
C SER A 125 9.94 -4.11 -9.51
N ASP A 126 10.84 -3.61 -10.34
CA ASP A 126 12.25 -3.98 -10.31
C ASP A 126 12.93 -3.56 -8.99
N ILE A 127 12.62 -2.35 -8.50
CA ILE A 127 13.13 -1.88 -7.21
C ILE A 127 12.60 -2.78 -6.08
N ALA A 128 11.31 -3.11 -6.09
CA ALA A 128 10.70 -3.99 -5.10
C ALA A 128 11.37 -5.38 -5.10
N SER A 129 11.55 -5.97 -6.28
CA SER A 129 12.21 -7.27 -6.46
C SER A 129 13.66 -7.26 -5.95
N ARG A 130 14.46 -6.26 -6.34
CA ARG A 130 15.86 -6.10 -5.90
C ARG A 130 15.99 -5.92 -4.38
N ASN A 131 14.97 -5.36 -3.73
CA ASN A 131 14.90 -5.24 -2.26
C ASN A 131 14.22 -6.43 -1.59
N GLY A 132 13.96 -7.51 -2.33
CA GLY A 132 13.47 -8.78 -1.83
C GLY A 132 12.02 -8.76 -1.35
N LEU A 133 11.15 -7.87 -1.89
CA LEU A 133 9.72 -7.93 -1.62
C LEU A 133 9.08 -9.13 -2.33
N ASP A 134 7.99 -9.62 -1.74
CA ASP A 134 7.34 -10.86 -2.17
C ASP A 134 6.26 -10.63 -3.25
N GLY A 135 5.97 -9.36 -3.60
CA GLY A 135 5.03 -9.04 -4.66
C GLY A 135 4.50 -7.61 -4.67
N ILE A 136 3.60 -7.37 -5.62
CA ILE A 136 2.97 -6.05 -5.86
C ILE A 136 1.45 -6.15 -5.67
N VAL A 137 0.87 -5.15 -5.02
CA VAL A 137 -0.59 -4.96 -4.95
C VAL A 137 -1.02 -3.92 -5.99
N ALA A 138 -1.62 -4.36 -7.06
CA ALA A 138 -2.13 -3.51 -8.13
C ALA A 138 -3.68 -3.47 -8.09
N THR A 139 -4.31 -2.32 -7.82
CA THR A 139 -3.72 -1.01 -7.58
C THR A 139 -4.43 -0.28 -6.44
N ASN A 140 -3.93 0.92 -6.07
CA ASN A 140 -4.68 1.87 -5.25
C ASN A 140 -5.81 2.52 -6.07
N THR A 141 -6.52 3.49 -5.50
CA THR A 141 -7.51 4.32 -6.18
C THR A 141 -6.84 5.36 -7.09
N THR A 142 -7.56 5.83 -8.13
CA THR A 142 -7.06 6.84 -9.09
C THR A 142 -7.56 8.24 -8.76
N ILE A 143 -6.78 9.26 -9.12
CA ILE A 143 -7.23 10.66 -9.16
C ILE A 143 -7.91 11.02 -10.48
N THR A 144 -7.80 10.17 -11.49
CA THR A 144 -8.47 10.35 -12.78
C THR A 144 -9.98 10.32 -12.60
N ARG A 145 -10.65 11.25 -13.25
CA ARG A 145 -12.11 11.39 -13.22
C ARG A 145 -12.71 10.87 -14.52
N PRO A 146 -13.55 9.84 -14.47
CA PRO A 146 -14.27 9.39 -15.65
C PRO A 146 -15.37 10.40 -16.01
N GLU A 147 -15.81 10.37 -17.27
CA GLU A 147 -16.96 11.14 -17.70
C GLU A 147 -18.22 10.75 -16.89
N PRO A 148 -18.91 11.72 -16.28
CA PRO A 148 -20.09 11.43 -15.47
C PRO A 148 -21.27 11.01 -16.35
N SER A 149 -21.88 9.87 -16.06
CA SER A 149 -23.03 9.34 -16.79
C SER A 149 -24.38 9.95 -16.36
N ASN A 150 -24.42 10.65 -15.24
CA ASN A 150 -25.62 11.29 -14.69
C ASN A 150 -25.25 12.36 -13.65
N THR A 151 -26.24 13.10 -13.15
CA THR A 151 -26.05 14.17 -12.16
C THR A 151 -25.41 13.64 -10.86
N GLN A 152 -25.79 12.47 -10.39
CA GLN A 152 -25.26 11.88 -9.16
C GLN A 152 -23.77 11.54 -9.31
N SER A 153 -23.35 10.97 -10.44
CA SER A 153 -21.94 10.71 -10.72
C SER A 153 -21.14 12.01 -10.88
N ARG A 154 -21.73 13.05 -11.45
CA ARG A 154 -21.09 14.39 -11.54
C ARG A 154 -20.80 14.97 -10.15
N ILE A 155 -21.77 14.91 -9.24
CA ILE A 155 -21.59 15.35 -7.85
C ILE A 155 -20.52 14.51 -7.14
N ALA A 156 -20.54 13.17 -7.31
CA ALA A 156 -19.52 12.30 -6.71
C ALA A 156 -18.12 12.61 -7.22
N PHE A 157 -17.95 12.82 -8.54
CA PHE A 157 -16.63 13.09 -9.14
C PHE A 157 -16.11 14.52 -8.91
N SER A 158 -16.95 15.44 -8.46
CA SER A 158 -16.49 16.77 -8.01
C SER A 158 -15.87 16.74 -6.61
N GLN A 159 -16.05 15.65 -5.85
CA GLN A 159 -15.46 15.51 -4.54
C GLN A 159 -13.96 15.17 -4.61
N ASN A 160 -13.20 15.66 -3.61
CA ASN A 160 -11.80 15.26 -3.45
C ASN A 160 -11.69 13.79 -3.07
N GLY A 161 -10.56 13.16 -3.45
CA GLY A 161 -10.26 11.78 -3.07
C GLY A 161 -9.99 10.86 -4.25
N GLY A 162 -9.79 9.59 -3.95
CA GLY A 162 -9.54 8.54 -4.94
C GLY A 162 -10.83 7.91 -5.47
N VAL A 163 -10.86 7.61 -6.76
CA VAL A 163 -11.95 6.90 -7.44
C VAL A 163 -11.62 5.42 -7.51
N SER A 164 -12.61 4.56 -7.23
CA SER A 164 -12.51 3.11 -7.34
C SER A 164 -13.75 2.48 -8.00
N GLY A 165 -13.72 1.16 -8.16
CA GLY A 165 -14.78 0.38 -8.79
C GLY A 165 -14.64 0.37 -10.33
N ARG A 166 -15.76 0.23 -11.04
CA ARG A 166 -15.77 0.03 -12.51
C ARG A 166 -14.86 0.96 -13.33
N PRO A 167 -14.79 2.28 -13.05
CA PRO A 167 -13.91 3.17 -13.82
C PRO A 167 -12.43 2.82 -13.75
N LEU A 168 -11.99 2.20 -12.65
CA LEU A 168 -10.59 1.82 -12.44
C LEU A 168 -10.28 0.42 -12.98
N GLN A 169 -11.29 -0.41 -13.25
CA GLN A 169 -11.14 -1.84 -13.56
C GLN A 169 -10.17 -2.09 -14.71
N LYS A 170 -10.36 -1.37 -15.84
CA LYS A 170 -9.52 -1.55 -17.03
C LYS A 170 -8.05 -1.26 -16.71
N ARG A 171 -7.77 -0.12 -16.07
CA ARG A 171 -6.40 0.27 -15.71
C ARG A 171 -5.75 -0.72 -14.73
N SER A 172 -6.48 -1.17 -13.71
CA SER A 172 -5.95 -2.18 -12.78
C SER A 172 -5.59 -3.49 -13.48
N LEU A 173 -6.40 -3.95 -14.42
CA LEU A 173 -6.11 -5.15 -15.19
C LEU A 173 -4.91 -4.97 -16.13
N GLU A 174 -4.76 -3.81 -16.76
CA GLU A 174 -3.58 -3.46 -17.57
C GLU A 174 -2.30 -3.51 -16.74
N VAL A 175 -2.31 -2.89 -15.56
CA VAL A 175 -1.16 -2.92 -14.64
C VAL A 175 -0.83 -4.35 -14.21
N ILE A 176 -1.83 -5.16 -13.86
CA ILE A 176 -1.62 -6.57 -13.51
C ILE A 176 -1.02 -7.34 -14.69
N SER A 177 -1.55 -7.13 -15.91
CA SER A 177 -1.05 -7.79 -17.12
C SER A 177 0.41 -7.44 -17.42
N ASN A 178 0.78 -6.17 -17.23
CA ASN A 178 2.16 -5.71 -17.46
C ASN A 178 3.15 -6.27 -16.44
N LEU A 179 2.69 -6.49 -15.20
CA LEU A 179 3.49 -7.07 -14.12
C LEU A 179 3.58 -8.60 -14.18
N TYR A 180 2.68 -9.24 -14.93
CA TYR A 180 2.63 -10.69 -15.05
C TYR A 180 3.59 -11.16 -16.14
N GLU A 181 4.76 -11.66 -15.75
CA GLU A 181 5.59 -12.48 -16.63
C GLU A 181 5.13 -13.94 -16.55
N PRO A 182 4.71 -14.56 -17.67
CA PRO A 182 4.37 -15.98 -17.65
C PRO A 182 5.62 -16.78 -17.23
N VAL A 183 5.52 -17.50 -16.12
CA VAL A 183 6.56 -18.47 -15.75
C VAL A 183 6.55 -19.54 -16.84
N SER A 184 7.58 -19.56 -17.68
CA SER A 184 7.82 -20.68 -18.60
C SER A 184 8.23 -21.89 -17.74
N TYR A 185 7.36 -22.89 -17.68
CA TYR A 185 7.62 -24.20 -17.08
C TYR A 185 8.51 -25.04 -17.99
#